data_3f7bb304f3fc9d9a52863b4322b5fde3
#
_entry.id   3f7bb304f3fc9d9a52863b4322b5fde3
#
_cell.length_a   1.000
_cell.length_b   1.000
_cell.length_c   1.000
_cell.angle_alpha   90.00
_cell.angle_beta   90.00
_cell.angle_gamma   90.00
#
_symmetry.space_group_name_H-M   'P 1'
#
loop_
_entity.id
_entity.type
_entity.pdbx_description
1 polymer ?
#
loop_
_entity_poly.entity_id
_entity_poly.type
_entity_poly.pdbx_seq_one_letter_code
_entity_poly.pdbx_strand_id
1 'polypeptide(L)'
;MGYVTPEQIAQAKEWDLLTYLQQYDPHQLVHVGGSTYCTREHDSLKISNGKWNWFSRKIGGKTALDYLIKVQGFSFTEAVEALTGPNFSPPSPVPQARPKEQEPRKLVLPQASRCATHVVSYLHGRGIDYDMIDYCIQTGRLYESPVSYTHLTLPTKRIV
;
A
#
# COMPACT_ATOMS: atom_id res chain seq x y z
N MET A 1 34.51 16.82 -7.51
CA MET A 1 33.65 16.21 -6.49
C MET A 1 32.97 17.34 -5.76
N GLY A 2 31.67 17.50 -5.97
CA GLY A 2 30.87 18.53 -5.28
C GLY A 2 30.82 18.23 -3.78
N TYR A 3 31.12 19.22 -2.97
CA TYR A 3 30.92 19.13 -1.52
C TYR A 3 29.49 19.56 -1.21
N VAL A 4 28.72 18.68 -0.60
CA VAL A 4 27.32 18.95 -0.24
C VAL A 4 27.25 19.36 1.22
N THR A 5 26.57 20.47 1.52
CA THR A 5 26.45 20.99 2.90
C THR A 5 25.40 20.17 3.69
N PRO A 6 25.52 20.09 5.03
CA PRO A 6 24.52 19.44 5.87
C PRO A 6 23.11 20.01 5.69
N GLU A 7 22.99 21.31 5.41
CA GLU A 7 21.72 21.99 5.14
C GLU A 7 21.06 21.50 3.85
N GLN A 8 21.84 21.34 2.78
CA GLN A 8 21.35 20.77 1.53
C GLN A 8 20.87 19.32 1.70
N ILE A 9 21.58 18.53 2.51
CA ILE A 9 21.17 17.16 2.83
C ILE A 9 19.84 17.14 3.60
N ALA A 10 19.67 18.05 4.56
CA ALA A 10 18.41 18.16 5.32
C ALA A 10 17.26 18.54 4.38
N GLN A 11 17.46 19.52 3.52
CA GLN A 11 16.48 19.97 2.55
C GLN A 11 16.11 18.87 1.53
N ALA A 12 17.10 18.13 1.03
CA ALA A 12 16.87 17.00 0.11
C ALA A 12 16.06 15.86 0.76
N LYS A 13 16.16 15.65 2.09
CA LYS A 13 15.39 14.65 2.83
C LYS A 13 13.94 15.04 3.08
N GLU A 14 13.56 16.28 2.95
CA GLU A 14 12.18 16.75 3.09
C GLU A 14 11.30 16.34 1.90
N TRP A 15 11.93 16.03 0.76
CA TRP A 15 11.22 15.62 -0.43
C TRP A 15 10.70 14.18 -0.32
N ASP A 16 9.39 14.01 -0.28
CA ASP A 16 8.79 12.70 -0.52
C ASP A 16 8.72 12.39 -2.03
N LEU A 17 8.68 11.12 -2.39
CA LEU A 17 8.72 10.71 -3.79
C LEU A 17 7.48 11.14 -4.57
N LEU A 18 6.31 11.16 -3.94
CA LEU A 18 5.07 11.54 -4.62
C LEU A 18 5.13 13.01 -5.05
N THR A 19 5.47 13.90 -4.13
CA THR A 19 5.62 15.34 -4.40
C THR A 19 6.67 15.60 -5.45
N TYR A 20 7.82 14.90 -5.37
CA TYR A 20 8.87 15.01 -6.37
C TYR A 20 8.36 14.64 -7.77
N LEU A 21 7.73 13.48 -7.95
CA LEU A 21 7.23 13.05 -9.25
C LEU A 21 6.08 13.92 -9.75
N GLN A 22 5.21 14.40 -8.88
CA GLN A 22 4.14 15.32 -9.27
C GLN A 22 4.67 16.63 -9.86
N GLN A 23 5.78 17.12 -9.35
CA GLN A 23 6.35 18.40 -9.77
C GLN A 23 7.28 18.27 -10.99
N TYR A 24 8.09 17.21 -11.05
CA TYR A 24 9.15 17.07 -12.05
C TYR A 24 8.85 16.07 -13.15
N ASP A 25 8.07 15.04 -12.85
CA ASP A 25 7.70 14.03 -13.85
C ASP A 25 6.28 13.48 -13.61
N PRO A 26 5.26 14.33 -13.76
CA PRO A 26 3.87 13.93 -13.51
C PRO A 26 3.40 12.81 -14.45
N HIS A 27 4.04 12.65 -15.61
CA HIS A 27 3.70 11.62 -16.59
C HIS A 27 4.07 10.21 -16.13
N GLN A 28 5.00 10.11 -15.19
CA GLN A 28 5.40 8.84 -14.60
C GLN A 28 4.40 8.33 -13.56
N LEU A 29 3.54 9.18 -13.03
CA LEU A 29 2.59 8.81 -12.00
C LEU A 29 1.30 8.22 -12.58
N VAL A 30 0.94 7.04 -12.09
CA VAL A 30 -0.32 6.38 -12.38
C VAL A 30 -1.06 6.15 -11.06
N HIS A 31 -2.29 6.67 -10.95
CA HIS A 31 -3.14 6.44 -9.79
C HIS A 31 -3.73 5.03 -9.82
N VAL A 32 -3.52 4.26 -8.76
CA VAL A 32 -3.98 2.87 -8.68
C VAL A 32 -5.28 2.74 -7.88
N GLY A 33 -5.42 3.56 -6.85
CA GLY A 33 -6.63 3.61 -6.03
C GLY A 33 -6.38 4.14 -4.62
N GLY A 34 -7.35 4.81 -4.04
CA GLY A 34 -7.22 5.45 -2.74
C GLY A 34 -6.11 6.50 -2.71
N SER A 35 -5.12 6.34 -1.85
CA SER A 35 -3.92 7.18 -1.77
C SER A 35 -2.68 6.53 -2.38
N THR A 36 -2.86 5.49 -3.22
CA THR A 36 -1.76 4.72 -3.78
C THR A 36 -1.51 5.07 -5.24
N TYR A 37 -0.26 5.35 -5.56
CA TYR A 37 0.24 5.60 -6.90
C TYR A 37 1.28 4.54 -7.27
N CYS A 38 1.55 4.38 -8.56
CA CYS A 38 2.70 3.64 -9.07
C CYS A 38 3.41 4.46 -10.15
N THR A 39 4.62 4.07 -10.49
CA THR A 39 5.30 4.64 -11.65
C THR A 39 4.92 3.86 -12.91
N ARG A 40 4.83 4.57 -14.03
CA ARG A 40 4.48 3.98 -15.35
C ARG A 40 5.49 2.92 -15.79
N GLU A 41 6.76 3.15 -15.52
CA GLU A 41 7.84 2.23 -15.88
C GLU A 41 7.88 0.99 -14.99
N HIS A 42 7.42 1.13 -13.75
CA HIS A 42 7.52 0.06 -12.76
C HIS A 42 6.20 -0.11 -12.01
N ASP A 43 5.30 -0.92 -12.53
CA ASP A 43 3.99 -1.20 -11.92
C ASP A 43 4.08 -1.72 -10.49
N SER A 44 5.16 -2.43 -10.18
CA SER A 44 5.42 -2.99 -8.85
C SER A 44 6.03 -1.98 -7.86
N LEU A 45 6.38 -0.76 -8.31
CA LEU A 45 6.79 0.33 -7.44
C LEU A 45 5.53 1.07 -6.98
N LYS A 46 5.17 0.92 -5.71
CA LYS A 46 4.01 1.57 -5.11
C LYS A 46 4.44 2.69 -4.19
N ILE A 47 3.71 3.81 -4.29
CA ILE A 47 3.91 5.01 -3.49
C ILE A 47 2.64 5.23 -2.69
N SER A 48 2.72 5.29 -1.37
CA SER A 48 1.59 5.50 -0.48
C SER A 48 2.06 6.03 0.88
N ASN A 49 1.29 6.96 1.46
CA ASN A 49 1.56 7.53 2.78
C ASN A 49 2.99 8.05 2.98
N GLY A 50 3.52 8.78 2.00
CA GLY A 50 4.87 9.37 2.05
C GLY A 50 6.01 8.33 2.02
N LYS A 51 5.72 7.10 1.60
CA LYS A 51 6.69 6.01 1.45
C LYS A 51 6.53 5.37 0.10
N TRP A 52 7.60 4.78 -0.39
CA TRP A 52 7.55 3.99 -1.60
C TRP A 52 8.22 2.62 -1.39
N ASN A 53 7.75 1.62 -2.13
CA ASN A 53 8.30 0.28 -2.10
C ASN A 53 8.22 -0.35 -3.50
N TRP A 54 9.35 -0.86 -3.98
CA TRP A 54 9.45 -1.60 -5.23
C TRP A 54 9.44 -3.10 -4.92
N PHE A 55 8.27 -3.71 -5.02
CA PHE A 55 8.05 -5.08 -4.60
C PHE A 55 8.89 -6.11 -5.35
N SER A 56 9.08 -5.95 -6.66
CA SER A 56 9.85 -6.91 -7.47
C SER A 56 11.36 -6.92 -7.13
N ARG A 57 11.91 -5.78 -6.68
CA ARG A 57 13.32 -5.66 -6.29
C ARG A 57 13.54 -5.67 -4.78
N LYS A 58 12.48 -5.68 -3.98
CA LYS A 58 12.53 -5.65 -2.50
C LYS A 58 13.30 -4.45 -1.95
N ILE A 59 13.20 -3.31 -2.61
CA ILE A 59 13.82 -2.04 -2.19
C ILE A 59 12.75 -1.00 -1.94
N GLY A 60 13.02 -0.06 -1.03
CA GLY A 60 12.09 1.00 -0.70
C GLY A 60 12.75 2.14 0.05
N GLY A 61 11.97 3.18 0.28
CA GLY A 61 12.42 4.38 0.97
C GLY A 61 11.29 5.30 1.39
N LYS A 62 11.65 6.41 2.01
CA LYS A 62 10.71 7.46 2.45
C LYS A 62 10.85 8.73 1.63
N THR A 63 12.00 8.94 1.01
CA THR A 63 12.36 10.22 0.39
C THR A 63 12.59 10.04 -1.11
N ALA A 64 12.50 11.14 -1.86
CA ALA A 64 12.92 11.19 -3.25
C ALA A 64 14.42 10.93 -3.38
N LEU A 65 15.22 11.34 -2.38
CA LEU A 65 16.64 11.05 -2.33
C LEU A 65 16.94 9.54 -2.37
N ASP A 66 16.21 8.75 -1.57
CA ASP A 66 16.32 7.29 -1.60
C ASP A 66 16.00 6.70 -2.98
N TYR A 67 15.02 7.29 -3.67
CA TYR A 67 14.60 6.85 -5.01
C TYR A 67 15.66 7.15 -6.06
N LEU A 68 16.20 8.36 -6.06
CA LEU A 68 17.26 8.76 -7.00
C LEU A 68 18.50 7.85 -6.87
N ILE A 69 18.89 7.53 -5.64
CA ILE A 69 20.05 6.66 -5.38
C ILE A 69 19.76 5.20 -5.73
N LYS A 70 18.66 4.64 -5.21
CA LYS A 70 18.40 3.18 -5.29
C LYS A 70 17.79 2.73 -6.60
N VAL A 71 17.03 3.60 -7.28
CA VAL A 71 16.29 3.26 -8.50
C VAL A 71 16.97 3.84 -9.72
N GLN A 72 17.33 5.11 -9.68
CA GLN A 72 17.95 5.80 -10.82
C GLN A 72 19.47 5.70 -10.83
N GLY A 73 20.09 5.24 -9.73
CA GLY A 73 21.53 4.97 -9.67
C GLY A 73 22.42 6.22 -9.53
N PHE A 74 21.85 7.36 -9.10
CA PHE A 74 22.62 8.56 -8.82
C PHE A 74 23.56 8.33 -7.63
N SER A 75 24.74 8.97 -7.66
CA SER A 75 25.55 9.07 -6.46
C SER A 75 24.86 9.95 -5.42
N PHE A 76 25.22 9.83 -4.16
CA PHE A 76 24.63 10.62 -3.08
C PHE A 76 24.73 12.13 -3.32
N THR A 77 25.90 12.59 -3.77
CA THR A 77 26.15 14.02 -4.07
C THR A 77 25.29 14.52 -5.23
N GLU A 78 25.24 13.78 -6.33
CA GLU A 78 24.42 14.11 -7.49
C GLU A 78 22.93 14.14 -7.14
N ALA A 79 22.45 13.19 -6.36
CA ALA A 79 21.05 13.14 -5.94
C ALA A 79 20.68 14.33 -5.03
N VAL A 80 21.57 14.76 -4.13
CA VAL A 80 21.35 15.96 -3.31
C VAL A 80 21.39 17.22 -4.17
N GLU A 81 22.37 17.37 -5.05
CA GLU A 81 22.46 18.49 -5.99
C GLU A 81 21.22 18.58 -6.91
N ALA A 82 20.73 17.43 -7.38
CA ALA A 82 19.50 17.37 -8.16
C ALA A 82 18.27 17.86 -7.38
N LEU A 83 18.19 17.61 -6.07
CA LEU A 83 17.07 18.02 -5.21
C LEU A 83 17.23 19.42 -4.58
N THR A 84 18.42 20.04 -4.64
CA THR A 84 18.71 21.34 -4.02
C THR A 84 19.27 22.37 -4.99
N GLY A 85 19.43 22.01 -6.27
CA GLY A 85 19.99 22.87 -7.31
C GLY A 85 19.16 24.13 -7.58
N PRO A 86 19.73 25.14 -8.27
CA PRO A 86 19.09 26.45 -8.49
C PRO A 86 17.79 26.41 -9.30
N ASN A 87 17.50 25.30 -9.96
CA ASN A 87 16.25 25.07 -10.68
C ASN A 87 15.19 24.35 -9.81
N PHE A 88 15.50 24.07 -8.56
CA PHE A 88 14.59 23.42 -7.63
C PHE A 88 13.88 24.49 -6.78
N SER A 89 12.61 24.69 -7.02
CA SER A 89 11.75 25.41 -6.09
C SER A 89 11.45 24.50 -4.90
N PRO A 90 11.66 24.96 -3.66
CA PRO A 90 11.28 24.15 -2.50
C PRO A 90 9.79 23.78 -2.59
N PRO A 91 9.39 22.59 -2.17
CA PRO A 91 7.99 22.21 -2.19
C PRO A 91 7.21 23.23 -1.38
N SER A 92 6.29 23.94 -2.03
CA SER A 92 5.26 24.61 -1.25
C SER A 92 4.67 23.57 -0.30
N PRO A 93 4.48 23.91 0.99
CA PRO A 93 3.87 22.95 1.92
C PRO A 93 2.51 22.58 1.34
N VAL A 94 2.51 21.48 0.58
CA VAL A 94 1.25 20.84 0.19
C VAL A 94 0.59 20.52 1.52
N PRO A 95 -0.62 21.02 1.81
CA PRO A 95 -1.32 20.63 3.01
C PRO A 95 -1.33 19.11 3.00
N GLN A 96 -0.49 18.49 3.82
CA GLN A 96 -0.58 17.05 4.04
C GLN A 96 -2.03 16.86 4.42
N ALA A 97 -2.79 16.23 3.52
CA ALA A 97 -4.16 15.87 3.82
C ALA A 97 -4.04 15.16 5.15
N ARG A 98 -4.45 15.86 6.22
CA ARG A 98 -4.44 15.32 7.57
C ARG A 98 -4.97 13.91 7.43
N PRO A 99 -4.29 12.88 7.95
CA PRO A 99 -4.84 11.55 7.92
C PRO A 99 -6.28 11.75 8.35
N LYS A 100 -7.24 11.53 7.45
CA LYS A 100 -8.65 11.54 7.85
C LYS A 100 -8.66 10.61 9.01
N GLU A 101 -8.88 11.14 10.20
CA GLU A 101 -9.07 10.38 11.42
C GLU A 101 -10.08 9.34 11.03
N GLN A 102 -9.57 8.14 10.75
CA GLN A 102 -10.42 7.05 10.28
C GLN A 102 -11.26 6.76 11.49
N GLU A 103 -12.51 7.23 11.46
CA GLU A 103 -13.49 6.77 12.43
C GLU A 103 -13.31 5.27 12.56
N PRO A 104 -13.20 4.74 13.79
CA PRO A 104 -12.95 3.33 13.99
C PRO A 104 -13.98 2.58 13.15
N ARG A 105 -13.50 1.89 12.12
CA ARG A 105 -14.37 1.14 11.21
C ARG A 105 -15.12 0.15 12.08
N LYS A 106 -16.38 0.41 12.32
CA LYS A 106 -17.26 -0.52 13.04
C LYS A 106 -17.23 -1.82 12.25
N LEU A 107 -16.79 -2.89 12.89
CA LEU A 107 -16.85 -4.22 12.31
C LEU A 107 -18.32 -4.57 12.11
N VAL A 108 -18.79 -4.48 10.88
CA VAL A 108 -20.13 -4.92 10.51
C VAL A 108 -20.05 -6.41 10.21
N LEU A 109 -20.50 -7.22 11.14
CA LEU A 109 -20.59 -8.67 10.93
C LEU A 109 -21.72 -8.97 9.95
N PRO A 110 -21.54 -9.94 9.05
CA PRO A 110 -22.61 -10.39 8.17
C PRO A 110 -23.77 -10.97 8.98
N GLN A 111 -24.96 -10.88 8.43
CA GLN A 111 -26.16 -11.40 9.09
C GLN A 111 -26.09 -12.93 9.20
N ALA A 112 -26.36 -13.46 10.39
CA ALA A 112 -26.40 -14.90 10.60
C ALA A 112 -27.55 -15.55 9.85
N SER A 113 -27.30 -16.68 9.21
CA SER A 113 -28.34 -17.54 8.62
C SER A 113 -29.17 -18.21 9.70
N ARG A 114 -30.40 -18.59 9.34
CA ARG A 114 -31.30 -19.31 10.26
C ARG A 114 -30.87 -20.75 10.52
N CYS A 115 -30.03 -21.32 9.68
CA CYS A 115 -29.49 -22.68 9.84
C CYS A 115 -27.97 -22.66 9.62
N ALA A 116 -27.30 -23.63 10.22
CA ALA A 116 -25.84 -23.77 10.16
C ALA A 116 -25.44 -25.12 9.51
N THR A 117 -26.31 -25.70 8.69
CA THR A 117 -26.14 -27.06 8.16
C THR A 117 -24.88 -27.23 7.34
N HIS A 118 -24.54 -26.25 6.49
CA HIS A 118 -23.36 -26.34 5.64
C HIS A 118 -22.06 -26.24 6.43
N VAL A 119 -22.00 -25.31 7.40
CA VAL A 119 -20.81 -25.16 8.24
C VAL A 119 -20.58 -26.37 9.13
N VAL A 120 -21.66 -26.96 9.67
CA VAL A 120 -21.60 -28.20 10.47
C VAL A 120 -21.05 -29.33 9.62
N SER A 121 -21.63 -29.58 8.45
CA SER A 121 -21.19 -30.64 7.53
C SER A 121 -19.73 -30.48 7.11
N TYR A 122 -19.34 -29.24 6.80
CA TYR A 122 -17.97 -28.93 6.40
C TYR A 122 -16.95 -29.20 7.51
N LEU A 123 -17.24 -28.73 8.72
CA LEU A 123 -16.31 -28.90 9.86
C LEU A 123 -16.23 -30.34 10.33
N HIS A 124 -17.38 -31.04 10.35
CA HIS A 124 -17.40 -32.47 10.67
C HIS A 124 -16.62 -33.30 9.64
N GLY A 125 -16.76 -33.00 8.35
CA GLY A 125 -15.98 -33.62 7.29
C GLY A 125 -14.45 -33.35 7.38
N ARG A 126 -14.04 -32.39 8.20
CA ARG A 126 -12.64 -32.11 8.55
C ARG A 126 -12.18 -32.78 9.84
N GLY A 127 -13.03 -33.60 10.47
CA GLY A 127 -12.71 -34.34 11.69
C GLY A 127 -12.91 -33.57 12.99
N ILE A 128 -13.71 -32.48 12.97
CA ILE A 128 -14.09 -31.78 14.19
C ILE A 128 -15.35 -32.43 14.76
N ASP A 129 -15.34 -32.72 16.06
CA ASP A 129 -16.47 -33.36 16.73
C ASP A 129 -17.72 -32.47 16.75
N TYR A 130 -18.89 -33.11 16.65
CA TYR A 130 -20.18 -32.41 16.70
C TYR A 130 -20.37 -31.60 17.96
N ASP A 131 -19.96 -32.12 19.12
CA ASP A 131 -20.10 -31.43 20.41
C ASP A 131 -19.36 -30.09 20.42
N MET A 132 -18.18 -30.07 19.84
CA MET A 132 -17.38 -28.83 19.72
C MET A 132 -18.03 -27.84 18.78
N ILE A 133 -18.53 -28.30 17.62
CA ILE A 133 -19.20 -27.49 16.64
C ILE A 133 -20.47 -26.87 17.24
N ASP A 134 -21.27 -27.70 17.90
CA ASP A 134 -22.53 -27.27 18.54
C ASP A 134 -22.28 -26.26 19.66
N TYR A 135 -21.29 -26.48 20.49
CA TYR A 135 -20.85 -25.53 21.50
C TYR A 135 -20.48 -24.15 20.89
N CYS A 136 -19.76 -24.16 19.78
CA CYS A 136 -19.37 -22.91 19.11
C CYS A 136 -20.57 -22.18 18.50
N ILE A 137 -21.57 -22.91 18.00
CA ILE A 137 -22.82 -22.34 17.47
C ILE A 137 -23.66 -21.76 18.63
N GLN A 138 -23.86 -22.50 19.69
CA GLN A 138 -24.65 -22.08 20.86
C GLN A 138 -24.05 -20.85 21.54
N THR A 139 -22.73 -20.76 21.60
CA THR A 139 -22.03 -19.61 22.17
C THR A 139 -21.92 -18.42 21.21
N GLY A 140 -22.47 -18.51 19.99
CA GLY A 140 -22.42 -17.45 18.98
C GLY A 140 -21.04 -17.17 18.38
N ARG A 141 -20.08 -18.06 18.61
CA ARG A 141 -18.70 -17.95 18.06
C ARG A 141 -18.60 -18.46 16.64
N LEU A 142 -19.55 -19.27 16.22
CA LEU A 142 -19.65 -19.83 14.89
C LEU A 142 -21.07 -19.63 14.37
N TYR A 143 -21.21 -19.14 13.18
CA TYR A 143 -22.50 -19.04 12.50
C TYR A 143 -22.30 -19.10 10.99
N GLU A 144 -23.32 -19.53 10.28
CA GLU A 144 -23.36 -19.50 8.84
C GLU A 144 -23.98 -18.17 8.38
N SER A 145 -23.38 -17.55 7.41
CA SER A 145 -23.93 -16.35 6.77
C SER A 145 -24.35 -16.68 5.35
N PRO A 146 -25.49 -16.19 4.86
CA PRO A 146 -25.83 -16.28 3.46
C PRO A 146 -24.88 -15.40 2.68
N VAL A 147 -23.69 -15.93 2.37
CA VAL A 147 -22.71 -15.24 1.54
C VAL A 147 -23.23 -15.25 0.12
N SER A 148 -23.64 -14.11 -0.36
CA SER A 148 -23.66 -13.85 -1.80
C SER A 148 -22.21 -13.99 -2.27
N TYR A 149 -21.89 -15.11 -2.91
CA TYR A 149 -20.58 -15.32 -3.53
C TYR A 149 -20.42 -14.26 -4.60
N THR A 150 -19.76 -13.17 -4.29
CA THR A 150 -19.04 -12.45 -5.32
C THR A 150 -17.90 -13.35 -5.70
N HIS A 151 -18.02 -13.98 -6.84
CA HIS A 151 -16.98 -14.81 -7.44
C HIS A 151 -15.71 -13.96 -7.52
N LEU A 152 -14.76 -14.20 -6.62
CA LEU A 152 -13.37 -13.88 -6.83
C LEU A 152 -12.83 -14.90 -7.83
N THR A 153 -13.23 -14.77 -9.10
CA THR A 153 -12.48 -15.36 -10.18
C THR A 153 -11.19 -14.56 -10.28
N LEU A 154 -10.13 -15.09 -9.69
CA LEU A 154 -8.78 -14.71 -10.08
C LEU A 154 -8.72 -14.95 -11.58
N PRO A 155 -8.43 -13.92 -12.41
CA PRO A 155 -8.21 -14.14 -13.83
C PRO A 155 -6.93 -14.98 -13.97
N THR A 156 -7.10 -16.30 -14.05
CA THR A 156 -6.05 -17.20 -14.49
C THR A 156 -5.86 -16.94 -15.98
N LYS A 157 -4.98 -16.00 -16.30
CA LYS A 157 -4.54 -15.80 -17.68
C LYS A 157 -3.81 -17.07 -18.10
N ARG A 158 -4.49 -17.92 -18.83
CA ARG A 158 -3.88 -19.06 -19.49
C ARG A 158 -2.86 -18.50 -20.47
N ILE A 159 -1.59 -18.69 -20.18
CA ILE A 159 -0.52 -18.48 -21.15
C ILE A 159 -0.51 -19.71 -22.03
N VAL A 160 -0.89 -19.52 -23.28
CA VAL A 160 -0.68 -20.48 -24.38
C VAL A 160 0.63 -20.12 -25.03
#